data_84824090eb822aee1cd5252a9203d6a4
#
_entry.id   84824090eb822aee1cd5252a9203d6a4
#
_cell.length_a   1.000
_cell.length_b   1.000
_cell.length_c   1.000
_cell.angle_alpha   90.00
_cell.angle_beta   90.00
_cell.angle_gamma   90.00
#
_symmetry.space_group_name_H-M   'P 1'
#
loop_
_entity.id
_entity.type
_entity.pdbx_description
1 polymer ?
#
loop_
_entity_poly.entity_id
_entity_poly.type
_entity_poly.pdbx_seq_one_letter_code
_entity_poly.pdbx_strand_id
1 'polypeptide(L)'
;MSSSIHGINFDNQTVTAKDHGHLFQSVIVDGIMSGCELSFSGTSLVITPGYLLIGGREMKLTANTTVIVSGATTGYARVLITIDLTKAATAELFEQADFQIQYSNTATGFSALNQEQINGTGTGYQFALCTLAMGTSGIASI
;
A
#
# COMPACT_ATOMS: atom_id res chain seq x y z
N MET A 1 35.21 11.84 22.21
CA MET A 1 34.84 12.54 20.96
C MET A 1 33.56 11.93 20.44
N SER A 2 32.54 12.74 20.20
CA SER A 2 31.32 12.25 19.56
C SER A 2 31.49 12.23 18.03
N SER A 3 30.85 11.26 17.39
CA SER A 3 30.83 11.14 15.94
C SER A 3 29.41 11.36 15.43
N SER A 4 29.28 11.93 14.25
CA SER A 4 28.00 12.01 13.53
C SER A 4 27.61 10.69 12.86
N ILE A 5 28.47 9.68 12.89
CA ILE A 5 28.16 8.36 12.37
C ILE A 5 27.47 7.53 13.45
N HIS A 6 26.32 6.96 13.10
CA HIS A 6 25.57 6.08 13.98
C HIS A 6 25.45 4.70 13.34
N GLY A 7 25.68 3.67 14.14
CA GLY A 7 25.43 2.30 13.72
C GLY A 7 23.93 1.99 13.76
N ILE A 8 23.46 1.20 12.81
CA ILE A 8 22.07 0.75 12.73
C ILE A 8 21.98 -0.72 13.09
N ASN A 9 22.69 -1.58 12.36
CA ASN A 9 22.69 -3.02 12.59
C ASN A 9 23.94 -3.44 13.41
N PHE A 10 24.13 -2.82 14.55
CA PHE A 10 25.23 -3.09 15.46
C PHE A 10 24.71 -3.51 16.84
N ASP A 11 25.51 -4.23 17.59
CA ASP A 11 25.12 -4.63 18.94
C ASP A 11 24.79 -3.41 19.81
N ASN A 12 23.77 -3.56 20.64
CA ASN A 12 23.27 -2.52 21.54
C ASN A 12 22.72 -1.27 20.84
N GLN A 13 22.35 -1.38 19.57
CA GLN A 13 21.67 -0.30 18.84
C GLN A 13 20.22 -0.68 18.58
N THR A 14 19.34 0.33 18.55
CA THR A 14 17.93 0.15 18.24
C THR A 14 17.70 0.37 16.75
N VAL A 15 17.04 -0.58 16.10
CA VAL A 15 16.60 -0.46 14.70
C VAL A 15 15.15 0.00 14.66
N THR A 16 14.90 1.12 14.00
CA THR A 16 13.55 1.67 13.85
C THR A 16 12.88 1.19 12.56
N ALA A 17 11.56 1.41 12.45
CA ALA A 17 10.84 1.13 11.22
C ALA A 17 11.36 1.97 10.04
N LYS A 18 11.79 3.21 10.29
CA LYS A 18 12.41 4.07 9.27
C LYS A 18 13.74 3.51 8.78
N ASP A 19 14.55 2.99 9.69
CA ASP A 19 15.85 2.38 9.34
C ASP A 19 15.65 1.16 8.46
N HIS A 20 14.75 0.25 8.83
CA HIS A 20 14.38 -0.90 8.00
C HIS A 20 13.80 -0.45 6.67
N GLY A 21 12.93 0.55 6.68
CA GLY A 21 12.30 1.09 5.47
C GLY A 21 13.34 1.63 4.49
N HIS A 22 14.35 2.34 4.95
CA HIS A 22 15.44 2.82 4.09
C HIS A 22 16.19 1.67 3.41
N LEU A 23 16.53 0.64 4.18
CA LEU A 23 17.24 -0.51 3.65
C LEU A 23 16.42 -1.22 2.57
N PHE A 24 15.18 -1.56 2.88
CA PHE A 24 14.32 -2.29 1.94
C PHE A 24 13.93 -1.46 0.73
N GLN A 25 13.66 -0.16 0.90
CA GLN A 25 13.33 0.73 -0.21
C GLN A 25 14.48 0.88 -1.21
N SER A 26 15.73 0.78 -0.75
CA SER A 26 16.89 0.89 -1.63
C SER A 26 17.19 -0.37 -2.44
N VAL A 27 16.67 -1.53 -2.04
CA VAL A 27 16.98 -2.82 -2.68
C VAL A 27 15.76 -3.54 -3.25
N ILE A 28 14.54 -3.19 -2.83
CA ILE A 28 13.30 -3.87 -3.24
C ILE A 28 12.30 -2.82 -3.72
N VAL A 29 11.74 -3.05 -4.90
CA VAL A 29 10.67 -2.23 -5.46
C VAL A 29 9.35 -2.56 -4.74
N ASP A 30 8.45 -1.57 -4.62
CA ASP A 30 7.11 -1.76 -4.08
C ASP A 30 6.38 -2.89 -4.80
N GLY A 31 5.68 -3.72 -4.06
CA GLY A 31 4.89 -4.77 -4.66
C GLY A 31 4.43 -5.86 -3.70
N ILE A 32 3.80 -6.86 -4.28
CA ILE A 32 3.37 -8.05 -3.58
C ILE A 32 4.55 -9.00 -3.44
N MET A 33 4.81 -9.42 -2.20
CA MET A 33 5.87 -10.38 -1.91
C MET A 33 5.37 -11.81 -2.04
N SER A 34 4.16 -12.09 -1.53
CA SER A 34 3.52 -13.41 -1.64
C SER A 34 2.02 -13.29 -1.37
N GLY A 35 1.23 -14.21 -1.91
CA GLY A 35 -0.23 -14.19 -1.75
C GLY A 35 -0.87 -12.96 -2.39
N CYS A 36 -1.85 -12.37 -1.72
CA CYS A 36 -2.60 -11.19 -2.20
C CYS A 36 -3.18 -11.40 -3.60
N GLU A 37 -3.71 -12.60 -3.85
CA GLU A 37 -4.36 -12.91 -5.12
C GLU A 37 -5.70 -12.21 -5.22
N LEU A 38 -6.02 -11.71 -6.42
CA LEU A 38 -7.20 -10.90 -6.68
C LEU A 38 -8.27 -11.70 -7.40
N SER A 39 -9.50 -11.53 -6.94
CA SER A 39 -10.70 -12.02 -7.62
C SER A 39 -11.84 -11.01 -7.45
N PHE A 40 -12.86 -11.08 -8.29
CA PHE A 40 -13.96 -10.15 -8.19
C PHE A 40 -15.30 -10.83 -8.48
N SER A 41 -16.36 -10.26 -7.91
CA SER A 41 -17.75 -10.60 -8.19
C SER A 41 -18.61 -9.37 -7.98
N GLY A 42 -19.32 -8.93 -9.02
CA GLY A 42 -20.10 -7.68 -8.97
C GLY A 42 -19.19 -6.50 -8.66
N THR A 43 -19.49 -5.77 -7.58
CA THR A 43 -18.68 -4.63 -7.11
C THR A 43 -17.63 -5.00 -6.08
N SER A 44 -17.50 -6.27 -5.73
CA SER A 44 -16.57 -6.75 -4.71
C SER A 44 -15.27 -7.22 -5.31
N LEU A 45 -14.17 -6.60 -4.90
CA LEU A 45 -12.81 -7.10 -5.12
C LEU A 45 -12.37 -7.83 -3.87
N VAL A 46 -11.97 -9.09 -4.00
CA VAL A 46 -11.46 -9.89 -2.88
C VAL A 46 -9.96 -10.10 -3.05
N ILE A 47 -9.24 -9.87 -1.97
CA ILE A 47 -7.78 -10.01 -1.88
C ILE A 47 -7.47 -11.09 -0.86
N THR A 48 -6.76 -12.14 -1.26
CA THR A 48 -6.37 -13.23 -0.35
C THR A 48 -5.27 -12.78 0.61
N PRO A 49 -5.05 -13.51 1.73
CA PRO A 49 -3.95 -13.21 2.64
C PRO A 49 -2.60 -13.20 1.94
N GLY A 50 -1.69 -12.39 2.44
CA GLY A 50 -0.35 -12.29 1.88
C GLY A 50 0.47 -11.17 2.47
N TYR A 51 1.61 -10.92 1.84
CA TYR A 51 2.59 -9.93 2.25
C TYR A 51 2.87 -8.94 1.13
N LEU A 52 3.00 -7.66 1.49
CA LEU A 52 3.36 -6.58 0.58
C LEU A 52 4.51 -5.78 1.15
N LEU A 53 5.33 -5.22 0.27
CA LEU A 53 6.34 -4.23 0.61
C LEU A 53 6.00 -2.93 -0.11
N ILE A 54 5.75 -1.87 0.63
CA ILE A 54 5.34 -0.57 0.09
C ILE A 54 6.16 0.53 0.76
N GLY A 55 6.91 1.30 -0.03
CA GLY A 55 7.77 2.35 0.49
C GLY A 55 8.81 1.83 1.49
N GLY A 56 9.28 0.60 1.31
CA GLY A 56 10.19 -0.05 2.24
C GLY A 56 9.52 -0.60 3.50
N ARG A 57 8.20 -0.49 3.63
CA ARG A 57 7.43 -0.97 4.78
C ARG A 57 6.72 -2.27 4.43
N GLU A 58 6.95 -3.30 5.24
CA GLU A 58 6.28 -4.60 5.07
C GLU A 58 4.89 -4.56 5.70
N MET A 59 3.92 -5.09 4.98
CA MET A 59 2.53 -5.24 5.44
C MET A 59 2.05 -6.65 5.22
N LYS A 60 1.10 -7.06 6.04
CA LYS A 60 0.50 -8.39 6.00
C LYS A 60 -1.02 -8.30 6.02
N LEU A 61 -1.66 -8.96 5.05
CA LEU A 61 -3.09 -9.25 5.13
C LEU A 61 -3.27 -10.63 5.77
N THR A 62 -3.99 -10.69 6.87
CA THR A 62 -4.14 -11.92 7.67
C THR A 62 -5.36 -12.73 7.29
N ALA A 63 -6.30 -12.16 6.54
CA ALA A 63 -7.54 -12.79 6.12
C ALA A 63 -7.95 -12.25 4.75
N ASN A 64 -8.91 -12.93 4.09
CA ASN A 64 -9.53 -12.40 2.88
C ASN A 64 -10.09 -11.01 3.16
N THR A 65 -9.73 -10.05 2.32
CA THR A 65 -10.17 -8.66 2.43
C THR A 65 -11.03 -8.32 1.23
N THR A 66 -12.20 -7.75 1.48
CA THR A 66 -13.11 -7.31 0.43
C THR A 66 -13.09 -5.80 0.32
N VAL A 67 -12.83 -5.30 -0.88
CA VAL A 67 -12.92 -3.88 -1.22
C VAL A 67 -14.12 -3.68 -2.14
N ILE A 68 -15.04 -2.82 -1.75
CA ILE A 68 -16.23 -2.50 -2.57
C ILE A 68 -15.89 -1.37 -3.52
N VAL A 69 -16.00 -1.66 -4.81
CA VAL A 69 -15.74 -0.72 -5.91
C VAL A 69 -17.06 -0.37 -6.56
N SER A 70 -17.67 0.73 -6.16
CA SER A 70 -19.00 1.14 -6.59
C SER A 70 -19.01 2.58 -7.12
N GLY A 71 -20.12 2.99 -7.72
CA GLY A 71 -20.32 4.36 -8.20
C GLY A 71 -19.86 4.64 -9.63
N ALA A 72 -19.29 3.65 -10.33
CA ALA A 72 -18.94 3.76 -11.72
C ALA A 72 -19.47 2.56 -12.52
N THR A 73 -20.07 2.86 -13.68
CA THR A 73 -20.61 1.84 -14.61
C THR A 73 -19.83 1.79 -15.91
N THR A 74 -18.88 2.71 -16.10
CA THR A 74 -17.98 2.79 -17.25
C THR A 74 -16.62 3.27 -16.77
N GLY A 75 -15.63 3.17 -17.63
CA GLY A 75 -14.28 3.62 -17.32
C GLY A 75 -13.51 2.65 -16.44
N TYR A 76 -12.71 3.20 -15.55
CA TYR A 76 -11.72 2.42 -14.79
C TYR A 76 -11.73 2.85 -13.32
N ALA A 77 -11.39 1.90 -12.45
CA ALA A 77 -11.11 2.15 -11.05
C ALA A 77 -9.70 1.63 -10.72
N ARG A 78 -9.00 2.36 -9.86
CA ARG A 78 -7.69 1.94 -9.37
C ARG A 78 -7.78 1.78 -7.86
N VAL A 79 -7.44 0.59 -7.37
CA VAL A 79 -7.43 0.31 -5.94
C VAL A 79 -6.03 0.60 -5.41
N LEU A 80 -5.97 1.47 -4.41
CA LEU A 80 -4.73 1.91 -3.77
C LEU A 80 -4.64 1.36 -2.36
N ILE A 81 -3.41 1.10 -1.92
CA ILE A 81 -3.08 1.03 -0.50
C ILE A 81 -2.43 2.36 -0.13
N THR A 82 -2.99 3.03 0.86
CA THR A 82 -2.53 4.34 1.33
C THR A 82 -1.91 4.19 2.70
N ILE A 83 -0.67 4.66 2.84
CA ILE A 83 0.01 4.78 4.13
C ILE A 83 -0.15 6.21 4.63
N ASP A 84 -0.56 6.36 5.87
CA ASP A 84 -0.65 7.63 6.58
C ASP A 84 -0.04 7.46 7.98
N LEU A 85 1.19 7.91 8.14
CA LEU A 85 1.94 7.77 9.38
C LEU A 85 1.45 8.71 10.49
N THR A 86 0.50 9.60 10.21
CA THR A 86 -0.15 10.42 11.23
C THR A 86 -1.23 9.65 12.00
N LYS A 87 -1.65 8.51 11.49
CA LYS A 87 -2.65 7.63 12.13
C LYS A 87 -2.03 6.76 13.21
N ALA A 88 -2.88 6.12 13.99
CA ALA A 88 -2.44 5.30 15.12
C ALA A 88 -1.78 3.99 14.69
N ALA A 89 -0.70 3.64 15.39
CA ALA A 89 -0.08 2.32 15.33
C ALA A 89 0.38 1.95 16.75
N THR A 90 -0.40 1.11 17.40
CA THR A 90 -0.13 0.59 18.75
C THR A 90 -0.07 -0.93 18.71
N ALA A 91 0.19 -1.56 19.85
CA ALA A 91 0.22 -3.01 19.95
C ALA A 91 -1.16 -3.66 19.61
N GLU A 92 -2.26 -2.94 19.86
CA GLU A 92 -3.63 -3.42 19.65
C GLU A 92 -4.31 -2.85 18.42
N LEU A 93 -3.80 -1.75 17.87
CA LEU A 93 -4.46 -1.00 16.81
C LEU A 93 -3.47 -0.52 15.75
N PHE A 94 -3.76 -0.85 14.50
CA PHE A 94 -3.00 -0.36 13.35
C PHE A 94 -3.94 0.31 12.35
N GLU A 95 -3.80 1.62 12.19
CA GLU A 95 -4.62 2.45 11.29
C GLU A 95 -3.79 3.16 10.21
N GLN A 96 -2.50 2.91 10.14
CA GLN A 96 -1.59 3.62 9.24
C GLN A 96 -1.65 3.16 7.78
N ALA A 97 -2.35 2.08 7.48
CA ALA A 97 -2.58 1.66 6.10
C ALA A 97 -4.05 1.35 5.88
N ASP A 98 -4.57 1.75 4.71
CA ASP A 98 -5.96 1.51 4.33
C ASP A 98 -6.08 1.45 2.81
N PHE A 99 -7.23 0.99 2.33
CA PHE A 99 -7.56 0.97 0.91
C PHE A 99 -8.26 2.24 0.49
N GLN A 100 -7.91 2.75 -0.69
CA GLN A 100 -8.61 3.85 -1.36
C GLN A 100 -8.90 3.48 -2.81
N ILE A 101 -9.89 4.13 -3.40
CA ILE A 101 -10.27 3.91 -4.79
C ILE A 101 -10.24 5.24 -5.53
N GLN A 102 -9.57 5.24 -6.68
CA GLN A 102 -9.61 6.34 -7.64
C GLN A 102 -10.35 5.89 -8.89
N TYR A 103 -11.01 6.84 -9.55
CA TYR A 103 -11.75 6.58 -10.79
C TYR A 103 -11.18 7.41 -11.93
N SER A 104 -11.28 6.88 -13.15
CA SER A 104 -10.85 7.55 -14.36
C SER A 104 -11.67 7.07 -15.55
N ASN A 105 -11.85 7.94 -16.55
CA ASN A 105 -12.49 7.56 -17.82
C ASN A 105 -11.54 6.74 -18.72
N THR A 106 -10.24 6.79 -18.45
CA THR A 106 -9.22 6.07 -19.21
C THR A 106 -8.32 5.25 -18.28
N ALA A 107 -7.70 4.22 -18.81
CA ALA A 107 -6.85 3.32 -18.04
C ALA A 107 -5.60 4.01 -17.45
N THR A 108 -5.21 5.17 -17.97
CA THR A 108 -4.01 5.91 -17.56
C THR A 108 -4.31 7.32 -17.02
N GLY A 109 -5.57 7.72 -16.99
CA GLY A 109 -5.99 9.08 -16.61
C GLY A 109 -6.18 9.31 -15.12
N PHE A 110 -5.63 8.46 -14.25
CA PHE A 110 -5.74 8.62 -12.81
C PHE A 110 -4.87 9.76 -12.30
N SER A 111 -5.30 10.35 -11.16
CA SER A 111 -4.48 11.32 -10.44
C SER A 111 -3.14 10.70 -10.02
N ALA A 112 -2.08 11.51 -10.01
CA ALA A 112 -0.76 11.06 -9.58
C ALA A 112 -0.80 10.52 -8.14
N LEU A 113 0.02 9.48 -7.89
CA LEU A 113 0.16 8.94 -6.55
C LEU A 113 0.96 9.90 -5.66
N ASN A 114 0.52 10.01 -4.40
CA ASN A 114 1.32 10.69 -3.38
C ASN A 114 2.37 9.73 -2.83
N GLN A 115 3.64 9.98 -3.09
CA GLN A 115 4.75 9.12 -2.69
C GLN A 115 5.84 9.93 -2.01
N GLU A 116 5.55 10.38 -0.79
CA GLU A 116 6.51 11.09 0.05
C GLU A 116 7.59 10.14 0.57
N GLN A 117 8.71 10.69 1.01
CA GLN A 117 9.77 9.88 1.64
C GLN A 117 9.39 9.55 3.09
N ILE A 118 8.64 8.47 3.27
CA ILE A 118 8.13 8.04 4.58
C ILE A 118 9.19 7.44 5.50
N ASN A 119 10.38 7.15 4.97
CA ASN A 119 11.53 6.76 5.78
C ASN A 119 12.42 7.96 6.13
N GLY A 120 12.00 9.16 5.78
CA GLY A 120 12.57 10.44 6.16
C GLY A 120 11.55 11.25 6.95
N THR A 121 11.13 12.40 6.40
CA THR A 121 10.19 13.32 7.04
C THR A 121 8.76 13.23 6.48
N GLY A 122 8.54 12.50 5.40
CA GLY A 122 7.22 12.31 4.80
C GLY A 122 6.32 11.43 5.64
N THR A 123 5.00 11.63 5.50
CA THR A 123 3.99 10.91 6.28
C THR A 123 2.99 10.15 5.41
N GLY A 124 2.92 10.42 4.11
CA GLY A 124 1.94 9.83 3.19
C GLY A 124 2.58 9.11 2.03
N TYR A 125 2.03 7.95 1.69
CA TYR A 125 2.52 7.16 0.56
C TYR A 125 1.37 6.32 -0.01
N GLN A 126 1.25 6.28 -1.33
CA GLN A 126 0.22 5.49 -2.02
C GLN A 126 0.87 4.47 -2.95
N PHE A 127 0.29 3.29 -2.99
CA PHE A 127 0.67 2.22 -3.91
C PHE A 127 -0.56 1.75 -4.68
N ALA A 128 -0.46 1.67 -5.99
CA ALA A 128 -1.53 1.15 -6.85
C ALA A 128 -1.47 -0.38 -6.85
N LEU A 129 -2.44 -1.02 -6.20
CA LEU A 129 -2.51 -2.48 -6.14
C LEU A 129 -2.96 -3.07 -7.48
N CYS A 130 -4.02 -2.52 -8.06
CA CYS A 130 -4.55 -2.96 -9.34
C CYS A 130 -5.40 -1.89 -10.01
N THR A 131 -5.61 -2.05 -11.31
CA THR A 131 -6.55 -1.26 -12.10
C THR A 131 -7.66 -2.18 -12.60
N LEU A 132 -8.90 -1.72 -12.48
CA LEU A 132 -10.10 -2.46 -12.82
C LEU A 132 -10.82 -1.77 -13.96
N ALA A 133 -11.28 -2.53 -14.95
CA ALA A 133 -12.26 -2.03 -15.90
C ALA A 133 -13.66 -2.16 -15.31
N MET A 134 -14.46 -1.10 -15.39
CA MET A 134 -15.80 -1.06 -14.83
C MET A 134 -16.86 -1.23 -15.91
N GLY A 135 -17.93 -1.91 -15.56
CA GLY A 135 -19.07 -2.15 -16.43
C GLY A 135 -20.40 -1.92 -15.71
N THR A 136 -21.50 -2.17 -16.40
CA THR A 136 -22.85 -1.95 -15.87
C THR A 136 -23.21 -2.86 -14.70
N SER A 137 -22.55 -4.01 -14.59
CA SER A 137 -22.75 -4.98 -13.49
C SER A 137 -21.70 -4.88 -12.40
N GLY A 138 -20.84 -3.87 -12.44
CA GLY A 138 -19.72 -3.69 -11.51
C GLY A 138 -18.37 -3.89 -12.20
N ILE A 139 -17.46 -4.60 -11.56
CA ILE A 139 -16.13 -4.87 -12.11
C ILE A 139 -16.26 -5.78 -13.32
N ALA A 140 -15.67 -5.40 -14.45
CA ALA A 140 -15.66 -6.20 -15.67
C ALA A 140 -14.40 -7.03 -15.82
N SER A 141 -13.24 -6.48 -15.43
CA SER A 141 -11.94 -7.18 -15.48
C SER A 141 -10.90 -6.49 -14.59
N ILE A 142 -9.85 -7.20 -14.29
CA ILE A 142 -8.69 -6.68 -13.55
C ILE A 142 -7.54 -6.36 -14.49
#